data_38c92b64f535a1d7429bb0fe8b574448
#
_entry.id   38c92b64f535a1d7429bb0fe8b574448
#
_cell.length_a   1.000
_cell.length_b   1.000
_cell.length_c   1.000
_cell.angle_alpha   90.00
_cell.angle_beta   90.00
_cell.angle_gamma   90.00
#
_symmetry.space_group_name_H-M   'P 1'
#
loop_
_entity.id
_entity.type
_entity.pdbx_description
1 polymer ?
#
loop_
_entity_poly.entity_id
_entity_poly.type
_entity_poly.pdbx_seq_one_letter_code
_entity_poly.pdbx_strand_id
1 'polypeptide(L)'
;MLKSNKPREGHDMHRRTFLIAASLASIVSLAELTGCLGAAAGSNGSNATNDSGSSASYQQVNAETAKELMDTEDDYVILDVRTQAEYDEGHIPGAILIPHDTVTTAAEDALPDKGQLILVYCRSGNRSKQASQTLVDLGYTNVVEFGGINSWPYEVE
;
A
#
# COMPACT_ATOMS: atom_id res chain seq x y z
N MET A 1 46.70 -16.55 -15.53
CA MET A 1 46.26 -15.18 -15.30
C MET A 1 45.04 -15.21 -14.38
N LEU A 2 45.25 -15.02 -13.10
CA LEU A 2 44.19 -14.99 -12.10
C LEU A 2 43.64 -13.56 -12.01
N LYS A 3 42.31 -13.38 -12.30
CA LYS A 3 41.63 -12.12 -12.07
C LYS A 3 41.19 -12.05 -10.59
N SER A 4 41.82 -11.14 -9.88
CA SER A 4 41.53 -10.77 -8.50
C SER A 4 40.11 -10.23 -8.36
N ASN A 5 39.32 -10.88 -7.50
CA ASN A 5 37.96 -10.44 -7.15
C ASN A 5 38.08 -9.48 -5.95
N LYS A 6 37.80 -8.20 -6.19
CA LYS A 6 37.82 -7.15 -5.17
C LYS A 6 36.50 -7.17 -4.37
N PRO A 7 36.51 -7.27 -3.04
CA PRO A 7 35.29 -7.19 -2.26
C PRO A 7 34.73 -5.75 -2.28
N ARG A 8 33.41 -5.63 -2.48
CA ARG A 8 32.68 -4.37 -2.36
C ARG A 8 32.55 -4.03 -0.88
N GLU A 9 33.15 -2.92 -0.51
CA GLU A 9 33.06 -2.32 0.82
C GLU A 9 31.61 -1.91 1.11
N GLY A 10 31.20 -2.19 2.37
CA GLY A 10 29.87 -1.98 2.85
C GLY A 10 29.45 -0.50 2.86
N HIS A 11 28.20 -0.27 2.47
CA HIS A 11 27.55 1.02 2.66
C HIS A 11 27.11 1.16 4.10
N ASP A 12 27.71 2.14 4.73
CA ASP A 12 27.53 2.56 6.11
C ASP A 12 26.09 3.05 6.34
N MET A 13 25.46 2.44 7.33
CA MET A 13 24.07 2.62 7.71
C MET A 13 23.92 3.95 8.47
N HIS A 14 23.60 5.04 7.76
CA HIS A 14 23.24 6.30 8.41
C HIS A 14 21.85 6.19 9.05
N ARG A 15 21.84 5.79 10.32
CA ARG A 15 20.71 5.94 11.22
C ARG A 15 20.38 7.43 11.39
N ARG A 16 19.43 7.94 10.63
CA ARG A 16 18.81 9.24 10.91
C ARG A 16 17.73 9.06 11.97
N THR A 17 18.13 9.31 13.21
CA THR A 17 17.23 9.47 14.35
C THR A 17 16.39 10.74 14.14
N PHE A 18 15.15 10.60 13.76
CA PHE A 18 14.19 11.70 13.79
C PHE A 18 13.70 11.90 15.22
N LEU A 19 14.17 12.96 15.88
CA LEU A 19 13.62 13.46 17.14
C LEU A 19 12.29 14.14 16.84
N ILE A 20 11.19 13.49 17.23
CA ILE A 20 9.86 14.12 17.25
C ILE A 20 9.76 14.95 18.51
N ALA A 21 9.81 16.27 18.36
CA ALA A 21 9.53 17.22 19.43
C ALA A 21 8.01 17.26 19.66
N ALA A 22 7.59 16.76 20.82
CA ALA A 22 6.23 16.87 21.30
C ALA A 22 5.97 18.31 21.78
N SER A 23 5.10 19.04 21.09
CA SER A 23 4.54 20.32 21.57
C SER A 23 3.18 20.07 22.19
N LEU A 24 3.13 20.10 23.51
CA LEU A 24 1.92 20.20 24.31
C LEU A 24 1.42 21.65 24.26
N ALA A 25 0.24 21.87 23.70
CA ALA A 25 -0.52 23.09 23.92
C ALA A 25 -1.92 22.71 24.40
N SER A 26 -2.10 22.83 25.71
CA SER A 26 -3.39 22.81 26.41
C SER A 26 -4.14 24.10 26.12
N ILE A 27 -5.38 24.01 25.63
CA ILE A 27 -6.36 25.08 25.77
C ILE A 27 -7.66 24.46 26.26
N VAL A 28 -7.92 24.72 27.56
CA VAL A 28 -9.21 24.57 28.22
C VAL A 28 -10.05 25.77 27.80
N SER A 29 -11.24 25.56 27.27
CA SER A 29 -12.28 26.60 27.21
C SER A 29 -13.64 26.01 27.51
N LEU A 30 -14.14 26.47 28.65
CA LEU A 30 -15.43 26.19 29.27
C LEU A 30 -16.42 27.29 28.84
N ALA A 31 -17.60 26.97 28.31
CA ALA A 31 -18.83 27.76 28.31
C ALA A 31 -19.97 26.91 27.76
N GLU A 32 -20.81 26.49 28.57
CA GLU A 32 -22.13 26.83 29.09
C GLU A 32 -23.26 26.98 28.06
N LEU A 33 -24.23 26.08 28.29
CA LEU A 33 -25.70 26.16 28.27
C LEU A 33 -26.39 27.18 27.35
N THR A 34 -27.32 26.74 26.52
CA THR A 34 -28.75 27.02 26.68
C THR A 34 -29.57 26.26 25.63
N GLY A 35 -30.64 25.62 26.03
CA GLY A 35 -31.53 24.78 25.25
C GLY A 35 -32.47 25.55 24.33
N CYS A 36 -33.06 24.81 23.39
CA CYS A 36 -34.42 25.04 22.89
C CYS A 36 -34.98 23.77 22.25
N LEU A 37 -36.16 23.38 22.70
CA LEU A 37 -37.05 22.39 22.08
C LEU A 37 -37.47 22.85 20.67
N GLY A 38 -37.50 21.92 19.73
CA GLY A 38 -38.13 22.11 18.43
C GLY A 38 -38.27 20.76 17.73
N ALA A 39 -39.46 20.16 17.85
CA ALA A 39 -39.87 18.98 17.08
C ALA A 39 -40.21 19.36 15.66
N ALA A 40 -39.67 18.63 14.68
CA ALA A 40 -40.36 18.37 13.39
C ALA A 40 -39.66 17.24 12.63
N ALA A 41 -40.49 16.34 12.17
CA ALA A 41 -40.21 15.11 11.42
C ALA A 41 -39.54 15.38 10.05
N GLY A 42 -38.79 14.38 9.58
CA GLY A 42 -38.67 14.18 8.14
C GLY A 42 -37.33 13.66 7.63
N SER A 43 -37.43 12.45 7.08
CA SER A 43 -36.61 11.87 6.00
C SER A 43 -35.19 11.37 6.30
N ASN A 44 -35.15 10.09 6.45
CA ASN A 44 -34.34 9.13 5.72
C ASN A 44 -33.05 9.66 5.07
N GLY A 45 -31.98 9.61 5.83
CA GLY A 45 -30.62 9.71 5.35
C GLY A 45 -29.86 8.50 5.87
N SER A 46 -29.57 7.57 4.99
CA SER A 46 -28.73 6.40 5.29
C SER A 46 -27.37 6.87 5.77
N ASN A 47 -27.25 7.03 7.06
CA ASN A 47 -25.96 7.30 7.69
C ASN A 47 -25.21 5.97 7.71
N ALA A 48 -24.31 5.79 6.74
CA ALA A 48 -23.29 4.76 6.83
C ALA A 48 -22.49 5.05 8.08
N THR A 49 -22.81 4.32 9.15
CA THR A 49 -21.97 4.28 10.34
C THR A 49 -20.62 3.73 9.92
N ASN A 50 -19.62 4.63 9.83
CA ASN A 50 -18.24 4.23 9.86
C ASN A 50 -18.00 3.51 11.21
N ASP A 51 -18.15 2.21 11.16
CA ASP A 51 -17.63 1.34 12.21
C ASP A 51 -16.08 1.46 12.14
N SER A 52 -15.53 2.26 13.02
CA SER A 52 -14.08 2.37 13.25
C SER A 52 -13.61 1.18 14.08
N GLY A 53 -13.87 -0.02 13.61
CA GLY A 53 -13.05 -1.17 13.91
C GLY A 53 -11.78 -1.00 13.07
N SER A 54 -10.63 -0.93 13.69
CA SER A 54 -9.31 -0.95 13.02
C SER A 54 -9.11 -2.32 12.37
N SER A 55 -9.83 -2.60 11.31
CA SER A 55 -9.49 -3.67 10.39
C SER A 55 -8.28 -3.18 9.59
N ALA A 56 -7.20 -3.92 9.63
CA ALA A 56 -6.08 -3.70 8.74
C ALA A 56 -6.62 -3.59 7.30
N SER A 57 -6.23 -2.56 6.58
CA SER A 57 -6.71 -2.31 5.22
C SER A 57 -5.56 -1.84 4.35
N TYR A 58 -5.59 -2.20 3.08
CA TYR A 58 -4.66 -1.67 2.10
C TYR A 58 -5.07 -0.26 1.65
N GLN A 59 -4.12 0.50 1.11
CA GLN A 59 -4.36 1.80 0.49
C GLN A 59 -4.70 1.62 -0.99
N GLN A 60 -5.55 2.49 -1.53
CA GLN A 60 -5.81 2.57 -2.97
C GLN A 60 -5.32 3.91 -3.49
N VAL A 61 -4.52 3.86 -4.57
CA VAL A 61 -3.97 5.04 -5.23
C VAL A 61 -4.16 4.93 -6.75
N ASN A 62 -3.88 6.00 -7.47
CA ASN A 62 -3.80 5.98 -8.92
C ASN A 62 -2.39 5.63 -9.42
N ALA A 63 -2.23 5.47 -10.74
CA ALA A 63 -0.97 5.12 -11.37
C ALA A 63 0.13 6.17 -11.14
N GLU A 64 -0.23 7.46 -11.13
CA GLU A 64 0.69 8.57 -10.93
C GLU A 64 1.29 8.53 -9.52
N THR A 65 0.44 8.37 -8.49
CA THR A 65 0.88 8.26 -7.10
C THR A 65 1.74 6.99 -6.88
N ALA A 66 1.36 5.88 -7.52
CA ALA A 66 2.19 4.67 -7.46
C ALA A 66 3.57 4.89 -8.08
N LYS A 67 3.64 5.61 -9.21
CA LYS A 67 4.91 5.98 -9.83
C LYS A 67 5.74 6.89 -8.93
N GLU A 68 5.12 7.88 -8.28
CA GLU A 68 5.81 8.74 -7.31
C GLU A 68 6.39 7.93 -6.14
N LEU A 69 5.66 6.95 -5.62
CA LEU A 69 6.18 6.05 -4.59
C LEU A 69 7.39 5.26 -5.11
N MET A 70 7.33 4.70 -6.32
CA MET A 70 8.46 4.01 -6.94
C MET A 70 9.69 4.91 -7.15
N ASP A 71 9.50 6.21 -7.34
CA ASP A 71 10.59 7.16 -7.57
C ASP A 71 11.20 7.72 -6.27
N THR A 72 10.47 7.66 -5.16
CA THR A 72 10.85 8.27 -3.88
C THR A 72 11.23 7.28 -2.79
N GLU A 73 10.72 6.05 -2.86
CA GLU A 73 11.01 5.00 -1.90
C GLU A 73 12.14 4.11 -2.40
N ASP A 74 13.07 3.77 -1.52
CA ASP A 74 14.22 2.93 -1.86
C ASP A 74 13.96 1.44 -1.67
N ASP A 75 12.94 1.07 -0.88
CA ASP A 75 12.64 -0.31 -0.48
C ASP A 75 11.16 -0.63 -0.71
N TYR A 76 10.86 -1.08 -1.90
CA TYR A 76 9.51 -1.51 -2.30
C TYR A 76 9.55 -2.73 -3.22
N VAL A 77 8.41 -3.38 -3.35
CA VAL A 77 8.16 -4.46 -4.32
C VAL A 77 6.98 -4.07 -5.20
N ILE A 78 7.11 -4.22 -6.51
CA ILE A 78 6.00 -4.16 -7.46
C ILE A 78 5.49 -5.58 -7.66
N LEU A 79 4.23 -5.81 -7.32
CA LEU A 79 3.60 -7.12 -7.37
C LEU A 79 2.55 -7.19 -8.48
N ASP A 80 2.85 -7.96 -9.52
CA ASP A 80 1.89 -8.34 -10.55
C ASP A 80 1.10 -9.57 -10.10
N VAL A 81 -0.22 -9.44 -10.01
CA VAL A 81 -1.09 -10.56 -9.61
C VAL A 81 -1.90 -11.13 -10.79
N ARG A 82 -1.41 -10.91 -12.01
CA ARG A 82 -1.98 -11.48 -13.24
C ARG A 82 -1.57 -12.95 -13.42
N THR A 83 -1.87 -13.50 -14.56
CA THR A 83 -1.38 -14.82 -14.95
C THR A 83 0.03 -14.73 -15.54
N GLN A 84 0.75 -15.86 -15.59
CA GLN A 84 2.06 -15.93 -16.24
C GLN A 84 2.00 -15.45 -17.71
N ALA A 85 0.98 -15.87 -18.46
CA ALA A 85 0.83 -15.47 -19.85
C ALA A 85 0.65 -13.95 -20.02
N GLU A 86 -0.15 -13.31 -19.14
CA GLU A 86 -0.33 -11.86 -19.15
C GLU A 86 0.96 -11.12 -18.76
N TYR A 87 1.75 -11.68 -17.85
CA TYR A 87 3.04 -11.14 -17.44
C TYR A 87 4.07 -11.20 -18.57
N ASP A 88 4.12 -12.34 -19.29
CA ASP A 88 5.03 -12.55 -20.42
C ASP A 88 4.68 -11.68 -21.64
N GLU A 89 3.42 -11.26 -21.79
CA GLU A 89 2.98 -10.30 -22.82
C GLU A 89 3.49 -8.88 -22.57
N GLY A 90 3.84 -8.57 -21.32
CA GLY A 90 4.38 -7.29 -20.88
C GLY A 90 3.98 -6.96 -19.45
N HIS A 91 4.90 -6.41 -18.67
CA HIS A 91 4.71 -6.07 -17.26
C HIS A 91 5.45 -4.78 -16.89
N ILE A 92 5.15 -4.23 -15.71
CA ILE A 92 5.83 -3.04 -15.21
C ILE A 92 7.28 -3.41 -14.86
N PRO A 93 8.29 -2.64 -15.30
CA PRO A 93 9.69 -2.98 -15.08
C PRO A 93 10.02 -3.25 -13.60
N GLY A 94 10.68 -4.39 -13.37
CA GLY A 94 11.05 -4.82 -12.02
C GLY A 94 9.93 -5.46 -11.20
N ALA A 95 8.75 -5.66 -11.76
CA ALA A 95 7.66 -6.35 -11.07
C ALA A 95 7.96 -7.84 -10.90
N ILE A 96 7.58 -8.39 -9.75
CA ILE A 96 7.53 -9.83 -9.53
C ILE A 96 6.12 -10.35 -9.75
N LEU A 97 6.00 -11.59 -10.20
CA LEU A 97 4.71 -12.23 -10.44
C LEU A 97 4.32 -13.17 -9.30
N ILE A 98 3.16 -12.93 -8.70
CA ILE A 98 2.45 -13.92 -7.87
C ILE A 98 0.98 -13.90 -8.30
N PRO A 99 0.49 -14.90 -9.07
CA PRO A 99 -0.90 -14.95 -9.50
C PRO A 99 -1.87 -14.84 -8.31
N HIS A 100 -2.95 -14.07 -8.48
CA HIS A 100 -3.87 -13.71 -7.39
C HIS A 100 -4.45 -14.90 -6.63
N ASP A 101 -4.61 -16.05 -7.29
CA ASP A 101 -5.09 -17.31 -6.73
C ASP A 101 -4.05 -18.08 -5.91
N THR A 102 -2.77 -17.70 -6.04
CA THR A 102 -1.65 -18.30 -5.29
C THR A 102 -1.07 -17.39 -4.20
N VAL A 103 -1.54 -16.16 -4.07
CA VAL A 103 -1.02 -15.18 -3.09
C VAL A 103 -1.01 -15.75 -1.67
N THR A 104 -2.08 -16.44 -1.26
CA THR A 104 -2.18 -17.04 0.09
C THR A 104 -1.04 -18.00 0.41
N THR A 105 -0.52 -18.72 -0.58
CA THR A 105 0.48 -19.77 -0.38
C THR A 105 1.89 -19.34 -0.75
N ALA A 106 2.04 -18.38 -1.65
CA ALA A 106 3.32 -17.98 -2.20
C ALA A 106 3.88 -16.67 -1.61
N ALA A 107 3.02 -15.85 -0.99
CA ALA A 107 3.42 -14.53 -0.54
C ALA A 107 4.51 -14.57 0.55
N GLU A 108 4.40 -15.47 1.54
CA GLU A 108 5.36 -15.52 2.65
C GLU A 108 6.78 -15.90 2.20
N ASP A 109 6.91 -16.76 1.18
CA ASP A 109 8.21 -17.15 0.63
C ASP A 109 8.80 -16.05 -0.27
N ALA A 110 7.95 -15.37 -1.06
CA ALA A 110 8.39 -14.36 -2.02
C ALA A 110 8.55 -12.95 -1.41
N LEU A 111 7.81 -12.66 -0.34
CA LEU A 111 7.73 -11.35 0.34
C LEU A 111 7.99 -11.56 1.85
N PRO A 112 9.21 -11.84 2.28
CA PRO A 112 9.49 -12.21 3.67
C PRO A 112 9.33 -11.05 4.65
N ASP A 113 9.45 -9.80 4.21
CA ASP A 113 9.25 -8.62 5.06
C ASP A 113 7.80 -8.12 4.95
N LYS A 114 7.02 -8.37 6.01
CA LYS A 114 5.61 -7.92 6.09
C LYS A 114 5.43 -6.41 6.29
N GLY A 115 6.50 -5.68 6.55
CA GLY A 115 6.50 -4.22 6.68
C GLY A 115 6.92 -3.48 5.41
N GLN A 116 7.52 -4.19 4.43
CA GLN A 116 7.96 -3.61 3.17
C GLN A 116 6.79 -3.05 2.38
N LEU A 117 7.02 -1.95 1.65
CA LEU A 117 6.02 -1.38 0.75
C LEU A 117 5.78 -2.32 -0.43
N ILE A 118 4.52 -2.76 -0.60
CA ILE A 118 4.10 -3.63 -1.70
C ILE A 118 3.11 -2.87 -2.57
N LEU A 119 3.50 -2.59 -3.80
CA LEU A 119 2.70 -1.92 -4.83
C LEU A 119 2.04 -2.99 -5.71
N VAL A 120 0.73 -3.17 -5.55
CA VAL A 120 -0.01 -4.29 -6.15
C VAL A 120 -0.83 -3.82 -7.35
N TYR A 121 -0.70 -4.51 -8.47
CA TYR A 121 -1.52 -4.28 -9.66
C TYR A 121 -1.98 -5.58 -10.34
N CYS A 122 -2.98 -5.45 -11.20
CA CYS A 122 -3.36 -6.52 -12.12
C CYS A 122 -3.66 -5.96 -13.52
N ARG A 123 -4.63 -6.53 -14.25
CA ARG A 123 -5.03 -6.02 -15.56
C ARG A 123 -5.92 -4.76 -15.45
N SER A 124 -6.91 -4.78 -14.54
CA SER A 124 -7.97 -3.75 -14.44
C SER A 124 -8.35 -3.36 -13.02
N GLY A 125 -7.65 -3.83 -11.98
CA GLY A 125 -7.88 -3.50 -10.58
C GLY A 125 -8.70 -4.51 -9.77
N ASN A 126 -9.44 -5.45 -10.37
CA ASN A 126 -10.30 -6.37 -9.61
C ASN A 126 -9.52 -7.46 -8.85
N ARG A 127 -8.56 -8.10 -9.51
CA ARG A 127 -7.69 -9.13 -8.89
C ARG A 127 -6.73 -8.51 -7.89
N SER A 128 -6.19 -7.33 -8.17
CA SER A 128 -5.28 -6.61 -7.26
C SER A 128 -5.95 -6.24 -5.94
N LYS A 129 -7.19 -5.81 -5.95
CA LYS A 129 -7.97 -5.55 -4.72
C LYS A 129 -8.13 -6.79 -3.86
N GLN A 130 -8.46 -7.94 -4.46
CA GLN A 130 -8.58 -9.21 -3.75
C GLN A 130 -7.23 -9.67 -3.19
N ALA A 131 -6.17 -9.59 -4.00
CA ALA A 131 -4.82 -9.94 -3.57
C ALA A 131 -4.32 -9.02 -2.45
N SER A 132 -4.57 -7.72 -2.53
CA SER A 132 -4.21 -6.76 -1.49
C SER A 132 -4.92 -7.06 -0.17
N GLN A 133 -6.20 -7.41 -0.20
CA GLN A 133 -6.91 -7.83 1.01
C GLN A 133 -6.32 -9.12 1.57
N THR A 134 -6.00 -10.10 0.72
CA THR A 134 -5.34 -11.34 1.14
C THR A 134 -4.00 -11.06 1.80
N LEU A 135 -3.17 -10.16 1.26
CA LEU A 135 -1.91 -9.76 1.87
C LEU A 135 -2.11 -9.14 3.26
N VAL A 136 -3.09 -8.25 3.40
CA VAL A 136 -3.44 -7.65 4.69
C VAL A 136 -3.87 -8.72 5.69
N ASP A 137 -4.70 -9.67 5.29
CA ASP A 137 -5.16 -10.80 6.12
C ASP A 137 -3.99 -11.72 6.53
N LEU A 138 -2.94 -11.81 5.72
CA LEU A 138 -1.69 -12.50 6.02
C LEU A 138 -0.74 -11.68 6.93
N GLY A 139 -1.10 -10.45 7.28
CA GLY A 139 -0.36 -9.57 8.20
C GLY A 139 0.65 -8.63 7.54
N TYR A 140 0.56 -8.41 6.22
CA TYR A 140 1.32 -7.36 5.56
C TYR A 140 0.72 -5.99 5.90
N THR A 141 1.56 -5.05 6.32
CA THR A 141 1.10 -3.78 6.91
C THR A 141 1.22 -2.58 5.99
N ASN A 142 1.94 -2.71 4.88
CA ASN A 142 2.21 -1.60 3.95
C ASN A 142 1.87 -2.01 2.50
N VAL A 143 0.58 -2.20 2.25
CA VAL A 143 0.04 -2.66 0.96
C VAL A 143 -0.68 -1.52 0.26
N VAL A 144 -0.27 -1.21 -0.96
CA VAL A 144 -0.83 -0.17 -1.83
C VAL A 144 -1.30 -0.79 -3.14
N GLU A 145 -2.59 -0.71 -3.41
CA GLU A 145 -3.22 -1.15 -4.66
C GLU A 145 -3.36 0.04 -5.62
N PHE A 146 -2.89 -0.09 -6.87
CA PHE A 146 -2.93 1.02 -7.82
C PHE A 146 -3.63 0.72 -9.14
N GLY A 147 -4.52 -0.27 -9.14
CA GLY A 147 -5.40 -0.54 -10.27
C GLY A 147 -4.85 -1.56 -11.26
N GLY A 148 -4.75 -1.19 -12.51
CA GLY A 148 -4.41 -2.12 -13.57
C GLY A 148 -3.46 -1.56 -14.61
N ILE A 149 -2.68 -2.46 -15.22
CA ILE A 149 -1.74 -2.12 -16.30
C ILE A 149 -2.42 -1.48 -17.51
N ASN A 150 -3.71 -1.72 -17.71
CA ASN A 150 -4.48 -1.08 -18.79
C ASN A 150 -4.55 0.46 -18.65
N SER A 151 -4.41 0.99 -17.45
CA SER A 151 -4.39 2.41 -17.15
C SER A 151 -3.02 2.94 -16.75
N TRP A 152 -1.98 2.12 -16.89
CA TRP A 152 -0.60 2.49 -16.61
C TRP A 152 -0.02 3.29 -17.78
N PRO A 153 0.31 4.58 -17.61
CA PRO A 153 0.75 5.42 -18.73
C PRO A 153 2.26 5.42 -18.97
N TYR A 154 2.99 4.60 -18.23
CA TYR A 154 4.45 4.55 -18.27
C TYR A 154 4.96 3.29 -18.96
N GLU A 155 6.27 3.08 -18.92
CA GLU A 155 6.98 1.98 -19.57
C GLU A 155 6.52 0.61 -19.06
N VAL A 156 6.50 -0.37 -19.98
CA VAL A 156 6.31 -1.81 -19.73
C VAL A 156 7.40 -2.58 -20.49
N GLU A 157 7.85 -3.70 -19.95
CA GLU A 157 8.84 -4.59 -20.54
C GLU A 157 8.28 -5.99 -20.79
#